data_aeb042cb13456f1f9259099d6356e4cd
#
_entry.id   aeb042cb13456f1f9259099d6356e4cd
#
_cell.length_a   1.000
_cell.length_b   1.000
_cell.length_c   1.000
_cell.angle_alpha   90.00
_cell.angle_beta   90.00
_cell.angle_gamma   90.00
#
_symmetry.space_group_name_H-M   'P 1'
#
loop_
_entity.id
_entity.type
_entity.pdbx_description
1 polymer ?
#
loop_
_entity_poly.entity_id
_entity_poly.type
_entity_poly.pdbx_seq_one_letter_code
_entity_poly.pdbx_strand_id
1 'polypeptide(L)'
;MSQQTTAAALDNLLAEDRTFPPSEEFAAQANAKADLYDEAAADREAFWAKQAERLHWSTRWSKVLDWSNAPFAKWFIGGQLNVAYNCVDRHVEAGHGEQVAYHWEGEPGDTRTITYADLQREVCKAANALIELGVRKGDRVAIYLPMIPELPIALLACARLGAPHSVVFGGFSADSLGGRIRDAEAKLVITADGGYRRNAPSGLKPIVDEAVAASPSVERVLVVRRTGQEVGWTEGRDLWWHDVVDRQSHEHTPEPHDSEHPLFILYTSGTTAKPKGILHTTGGYLTQVAYTHQTVFDLKPDTDIYWCTADIGWVTGHSYIVYGPLANRATSVLYEGTPNTPNEGRHWDIVDKYEVSIYYTAPTLIRTFMKWGNDIPAGYRRSSLRLLGTVGEPINPEAWMWYREHIGDNRCPVVDTWWQTETGAIMVAPLPGVTACKPGSAMAPLPGVSAKVVDDQGKAVGRGGGGYLVIDQPWPSMLRTVWGDDERYRETYWARFADQGYYFAGDGAKYDNDGAIWLLGRVDDVMLVSGHNISTTEVESALVSHPAVAEAAAIGLPHEIKGNAIHTFVILRNGF
;
A
#
# COMPACT_ATOMS: atom_id res chain seq x y z
N MET A 1 -8.14 45.56 -14.29
CA MET A 1 -6.78 45.01 -14.36
C MET A 1 -6.47 44.20 -13.08
N SER A 2 -7.10 43.07 -12.79
CA SER A 2 -6.71 42.25 -11.62
C SER A 2 -7.20 40.79 -11.63
N GLN A 3 -8.11 40.42 -12.54
CA GLN A 3 -8.61 39.02 -12.53
C GLN A 3 -7.75 38.02 -13.35
N GLN A 4 -6.98 38.49 -14.32
CA GLN A 4 -6.08 37.63 -15.10
C GLN A 4 -4.75 37.34 -14.39
N THR A 5 -4.33 38.17 -13.44
CA THR A 5 -3.05 38.00 -12.71
C THR A 5 -3.13 36.97 -11.58
N THR A 6 -4.31 36.72 -11.02
CA THR A 6 -4.47 35.74 -9.93
C THR A 6 -4.61 34.29 -10.43
N ALA A 7 -5.28 34.08 -11.56
CA ALA A 7 -5.35 32.75 -12.19
C ALA A 7 -3.98 32.29 -12.72
N ALA A 8 -3.25 33.22 -13.37
CA ALA A 8 -1.90 32.93 -13.88
C ALA A 8 -0.86 32.69 -12.75
N ALA A 9 -1.07 33.25 -11.57
CA ALA A 9 -0.18 33.02 -10.43
C ALA A 9 -0.42 31.65 -9.76
N LEU A 10 -1.68 31.18 -9.74
CA LEU A 10 -2.04 29.83 -9.25
C LEU A 10 -1.65 28.74 -10.26
N ASP A 11 -1.80 28.99 -11.56
CA ASP A 11 -1.30 28.10 -12.62
C ASP A 11 0.22 27.94 -12.59
N ASN A 12 0.95 28.93 -12.06
CA ASN A 12 2.41 28.89 -11.99
C ASN A 12 2.94 28.18 -10.73
N LEU A 13 2.12 27.92 -9.71
CA LEU A 13 2.55 27.28 -8.46
C LEU A 13 2.86 25.78 -8.63
N LEU A 14 2.41 25.14 -9.71
CA LEU A 14 2.72 23.77 -10.09
C LEU A 14 3.23 23.66 -11.54
N ALA A 15 3.80 24.72 -12.09
CA ALA A 15 4.50 24.63 -13.38
C ALA A 15 5.85 23.95 -13.17
N GLU A 16 5.89 22.65 -13.41
CA GLU A 16 7.10 21.84 -13.35
C GLU A 16 7.48 21.38 -14.75
N ASP A 17 8.55 21.96 -15.28
CA ASP A 17 9.02 21.71 -16.65
C ASP A 17 10.22 20.73 -16.67
N ARG A 18 10.81 20.40 -15.52
CA ARG A 18 11.93 19.47 -15.45
C ARG A 18 11.48 18.06 -15.78
N THR A 19 12.22 17.38 -16.63
CA THR A 19 11.98 15.99 -17.00
C THR A 19 13.25 15.16 -16.83
N PHE A 20 13.08 13.95 -16.35
CA PHE A 20 14.17 13.02 -16.08
C PHE A 20 13.93 11.71 -16.82
N PRO A 21 14.42 11.58 -18.08
CA PRO A 21 14.29 10.35 -18.84
C PRO A 21 15.13 9.24 -18.18
N PRO A 22 14.74 7.97 -18.36
CA PRO A 22 15.58 6.86 -17.92
C PRO A 22 16.93 6.89 -18.66
N SER A 23 17.99 6.47 -17.96
CA SER A 23 19.28 6.28 -18.64
C SER A 23 19.18 5.15 -19.67
N GLU A 24 20.02 5.18 -20.71
CA GLU A 24 20.06 4.12 -21.73
C GLU A 24 20.34 2.75 -21.09
N GLU A 25 21.24 2.70 -20.13
CA GLU A 25 21.58 1.48 -19.38
C GLU A 25 20.37 0.93 -18.62
N PHE A 26 19.63 1.79 -17.91
CA PHE A 26 18.43 1.36 -17.18
C PHE A 26 17.34 0.90 -18.15
N ALA A 27 17.07 1.67 -19.19
CA ALA A 27 16.06 1.34 -20.19
C ALA A 27 16.35 0.01 -20.92
N ALA A 28 17.63 -0.28 -21.19
CA ALA A 28 18.03 -1.52 -21.85
C ALA A 28 17.65 -2.77 -21.05
N GLN A 29 17.83 -2.74 -19.74
CA GLN A 29 17.56 -3.88 -18.84
C GLN A 29 16.19 -3.88 -18.18
N ALA A 30 15.38 -2.82 -18.34
CA ALA A 30 14.10 -2.68 -17.69
C ALA A 30 13.13 -3.82 -18.07
N ASN A 31 12.36 -4.29 -17.09
CA ASN A 31 11.33 -5.32 -17.26
C ASN A 31 10.20 -4.84 -18.16
N ALA A 32 9.82 -3.56 -18.01
CA ALA A 32 8.79 -2.95 -18.82
C ALA A 32 9.38 -2.23 -20.03
N LYS A 33 8.72 -2.38 -21.17
CA LYS A 33 9.01 -1.68 -22.43
C LYS A 33 7.78 -0.88 -22.86
N ALA A 34 7.96 0.07 -23.77
CA ALA A 34 6.88 0.95 -24.24
C ALA A 34 5.73 0.21 -24.93
N ASP A 35 6.02 -0.93 -25.56
CA ASP A 35 5.06 -1.78 -26.25
C ASP A 35 4.00 -2.40 -25.34
N LEU A 36 4.22 -2.44 -24.02
CA LEU A 36 3.19 -2.85 -23.05
C LEU A 36 1.93 -1.98 -23.14
N TYR A 37 2.06 -0.70 -23.45
CA TYR A 37 0.90 0.19 -23.63
C TYR A 37 0.10 -0.19 -24.87
N ASP A 38 0.77 -0.48 -25.98
CA ASP A 38 0.13 -0.89 -27.23
C ASP A 38 -0.54 -2.26 -27.09
N GLU A 39 0.11 -3.21 -26.40
CA GLU A 39 -0.43 -4.52 -26.11
C GLU A 39 -1.72 -4.41 -25.27
N ALA A 40 -1.70 -3.62 -24.20
CA ALA A 40 -2.86 -3.42 -23.34
C ALA A 40 -4.00 -2.67 -24.05
N ALA A 41 -3.68 -1.73 -24.94
CA ALA A 41 -4.66 -0.98 -25.71
C ALA A 41 -5.32 -1.82 -26.80
N ALA A 42 -4.59 -2.78 -27.39
CA ALA A 42 -5.10 -3.67 -28.43
C ALA A 42 -6.17 -4.64 -27.92
N ASP A 43 -5.92 -5.27 -26.77
CA ASP A 43 -6.88 -6.18 -26.10
C ASP A 43 -6.59 -6.24 -24.60
N ARG A 44 -7.37 -5.49 -23.83
CA ARG A 44 -7.18 -5.37 -22.38
C ARG A 44 -7.44 -6.68 -21.63
N GLU A 45 -8.43 -7.47 -22.04
CA GLU A 45 -8.70 -8.76 -21.39
C GLU A 45 -7.59 -9.77 -21.69
N ALA A 46 -7.12 -9.84 -22.92
CA ALA A 46 -5.96 -10.68 -23.29
C ALA A 46 -4.69 -10.25 -22.54
N PHE A 47 -4.49 -8.94 -22.38
CA PHE A 47 -3.38 -8.40 -21.58
C PHE A 47 -3.45 -8.92 -20.12
N TRP A 48 -4.61 -8.80 -19.46
CA TRP A 48 -4.77 -9.28 -18.08
C TRP A 48 -4.70 -10.80 -17.97
N ALA A 49 -5.20 -11.54 -18.97
CA ALA A 49 -5.00 -12.98 -19.05
C ALA A 49 -3.52 -13.37 -19.07
N LYS A 50 -2.72 -12.67 -19.87
CA LYS A 50 -1.27 -12.84 -19.92
C LYS A 50 -0.60 -12.52 -18.59
N GLN A 51 -1.02 -11.44 -17.90
CA GLN A 51 -0.48 -11.12 -16.59
C GLN A 51 -0.84 -12.18 -15.53
N ALA A 52 -2.03 -12.78 -15.62
CA ALA A 52 -2.45 -13.86 -14.73
C ALA A 52 -1.62 -15.15 -14.89
N GLU A 53 -1.04 -15.38 -16.06
CA GLU A 53 -0.15 -16.53 -16.31
C GLU A 53 1.18 -16.48 -15.53
N ARG A 54 1.48 -15.35 -14.87
CA ARG A 54 2.58 -15.24 -13.89
C ARG A 54 2.36 -16.08 -12.65
N LEU A 55 1.11 -16.41 -12.35
CA LEU A 55 0.69 -17.16 -11.18
C LEU A 55 0.47 -18.63 -11.53
N HIS A 56 0.58 -19.48 -10.52
CA HIS A 56 0.13 -20.87 -10.63
C HIS A 56 -1.36 -20.96 -10.35
N TRP A 57 -2.11 -21.50 -11.30
CA TRP A 57 -3.54 -21.79 -11.21
C TRP A 57 -3.73 -23.31 -11.18
N SER A 58 -4.35 -23.81 -10.12
CA SER A 58 -4.73 -25.23 -10.04
C SER A 58 -5.83 -25.57 -11.05
N THR A 59 -6.70 -24.61 -11.33
CA THR A 59 -7.70 -24.65 -12.41
C THR A 59 -7.65 -23.34 -13.15
N ARG A 60 -7.47 -23.40 -14.47
CA ARG A 60 -7.50 -22.19 -15.31
C ARG A 60 -8.91 -21.65 -15.41
N TRP A 61 -9.05 -20.33 -15.48
CA TRP A 61 -10.31 -19.63 -15.69
C TRP A 61 -10.93 -19.91 -17.06
N SER A 62 -12.23 -19.81 -17.15
CA SER A 62 -12.98 -19.93 -18.40
C SER A 62 -13.29 -18.58 -19.06
N LYS A 63 -13.32 -17.49 -18.29
CA LYS A 63 -13.58 -16.13 -18.73
C LYS A 63 -12.73 -15.16 -17.89
N VAL A 64 -12.14 -14.15 -18.52
CA VAL A 64 -11.24 -13.20 -17.84
C VAL A 64 -12.02 -12.23 -16.96
N LEU A 65 -13.07 -11.59 -17.51
CA LEU A 65 -13.86 -10.59 -16.82
C LEU A 65 -15.36 -10.90 -16.98
N ASP A 66 -16.09 -10.80 -15.89
CA ASP A 66 -17.53 -10.69 -15.90
C ASP A 66 -17.97 -9.35 -15.30
N TRP A 67 -18.49 -8.48 -16.16
CA TRP A 67 -18.99 -7.13 -15.83
C TRP A 67 -20.50 -7.01 -16.05
N SER A 68 -21.20 -8.13 -16.18
CA SER A 68 -22.66 -8.16 -16.46
C SER A 68 -23.51 -7.61 -15.32
N ASN A 69 -22.99 -7.61 -14.10
CA ASN A 69 -23.63 -7.07 -12.90
C ASN A 69 -22.89 -5.82 -12.37
N ALA A 70 -22.55 -4.89 -13.26
CA ALA A 70 -21.87 -3.66 -12.84
C ALA A 70 -22.61 -2.94 -11.70
N PRO A 71 -21.93 -2.38 -10.70
CA PRO A 71 -20.48 -2.24 -10.59
C PRO A 71 -19.75 -3.40 -9.87
N PHE A 72 -20.33 -4.56 -9.77
CA PHE A 72 -19.72 -5.73 -9.13
C PHE A 72 -18.95 -6.56 -10.16
N ALA A 73 -17.63 -6.37 -10.20
CA ALA A 73 -16.75 -7.11 -11.09
C ALA A 73 -16.43 -8.50 -10.55
N LYS A 74 -16.26 -9.45 -11.48
CA LYS A 74 -15.61 -10.74 -11.21
C LYS A 74 -14.50 -10.96 -12.22
N TRP A 75 -13.36 -11.45 -11.74
CA TRP A 75 -12.19 -11.69 -12.58
C TRP A 75 -11.74 -13.14 -12.52
N PHE A 76 -11.30 -13.67 -13.67
CA PHE A 76 -10.81 -15.04 -13.83
C PHE A 76 -11.80 -16.09 -13.37
N ILE A 77 -12.99 -16.03 -13.94
CA ILE A 77 -14.18 -16.83 -13.57
C ILE A 77 -13.89 -18.32 -13.71
N GLY A 78 -14.14 -19.08 -12.63
CA GLY A 78 -13.88 -20.51 -12.53
C GLY A 78 -12.42 -20.86 -12.32
N GLY A 79 -11.52 -19.88 -12.32
CA GLY A 79 -10.13 -20.07 -11.96
C GLY A 79 -9.98 -20.41 -10.48
N GLN A 80 -9.03 -21.29 -10.15
CA GLN A 80 -8.72 -21.67 -8.77
C GLN A 80 -7.23 -21.60 -8.52
N LEU A 81 -6.86 -20.99 -7.40
CA LEU A 81 -5.46 -20.86 -6.96
C LEU A 81 -5.39 -20.80 -5.43
N ASN A 82 -4.18 -20.97 -4.91
CA ASN A 82 -3.89 -20.68 -3.50
C ASN A 82 -2.89 -19.51 -3.45
N VAL A 83 -3.22 -18.45 -2.73
CA VAL A 83 -2.38 -17.25 -2.65
C VAL A 83 -1.07 -17.55 -1.91
N ALA A 84 -1.11 -18.29 -0.78
CA ALA A 84 0.09 -18.65 -0.05
C ALA A 84 1.01 -19.57 -0.87
N TYR A 85 0.46 -20.52 -1.62
CA TYR A 85 1.23 -21.33 -2.55
C TYR A 85 1.98 -20.47 -3.57
N ASN A 86 1.31 -19.50 -4.15
CA ASN A 86 1.91 -18.59 -5.12
C ASN A 86 3.00 -17.68 -4.52
N CYS A 87 2.87 -17.35 -3.25
CA CYS A 87 3.83 -16.49 -2.54
C CYS A 87 5.04 -17.26 -1.98
N VAL A 88 4.90 -18.56 -1.69
CA VAL A 88 5.89 -19.31 -0.93
C VAL A 88 6.21 -20.66 -1.55
N ASP A 89 5.27 -21.59 -1.56
CA ASP A 89 5.51 -23.01 -1.86
C ASP A 89 6.12 -23.22 -3.25
N ARG A 90 5.57 -22.56 -4.28
CA ARG A 90 6.07 -22.73 -5.65
C ARG A 90 7.53 -22.32 -5.82
N HIS A 91 8.00 -21.36 -5.02
CA HIS A 91 9.41 -20.93 -5.06
C HIS A 91 10.32 -21.96 -4.42
N VAL A 92 9.89 -22.58 -3.32
CA VAL A 92 10.61 -23.68 -2.67
C VAL A 92 10.67 -24.88 -3.61
N GLU A 93 9.55 -25.26 -4.22
CA GLU A 93 9.46 -26.35 -5.21
C GLU A 93 10.32 -26.11 -6.45
N ALA A 94 10.47 -24.85 -6.85
CA ALA A 94 11.34 -24.45 -7.96
C ALA A 94 12.84 -24.41 -7.59
N GLY A 95 13.22 -24.76 -6.36
CA GLY A 95 14.60 -24.81 -5.90
C GLY A 95 15.14 -23.52 -5.28
N HIS A 96 14.28 -22.54 -5.00
CA HIS A 96 14.65 -21.26 -4.39
C HIS A 96 14.42 -21.21 -2.87
N GLY A 97 14.32 -22.36 -2.20
CA GLY A 97 14.04 -22.45 -0.78
C GLY A 97 15.07 -21.73 0.11
N GLU A 98 16.34 -21.73 -0.29
CA GLU A 98 17.42 -21.05 0.46
C GLU A 98 17.50 -19.53 0.21
N GLN A 99 16.78 -19.00 -0.77
CA GLN A 99 16.72 -17.55 -0.98
C GLN A 99 16.02 -16.89 0.20
N VAL A 100 16.56 -15.75 0.63
CA VAL A 100 15.97 -14.96 1.70
C VAL A 100 14.67 -14.31 1.22
N ALA A 101 13.57 -14.56 1.93
CA ALA A 101 12.31 -13.86 1.77
C ALA A 101 12.32 -12.53 2.56
N TYR A 102 12.73 -12.59 3.83
CA TYR A 102 12.81 -11.41 4.69
C TYR A 102 14.12 -11.33 5.48
N HIS A 103 14.75 -10.16 5.42
CA HIS A 103 15.63 -9.66 6.46
C HIS A 103 14.80 -8.85 7.44
N TRP A 104 14.52 -9.38 8.61
CA TRP A 104 13.79 -8.64 9.64
C TRP A 104 14.75 -8.01 10.63
N GLU A 105 14.41 -6.77 11.01
CA GLU A 105 15.13 -6.00 12.01
C GLU A 105 14.16 -5.39 13.01
N GLY A 106 14.35 -5.65 14.30
CA GLY A 106 13.62 -5.06 15.39
C GLY A 106 14.24 -3.73 15.82
N GLU A 107 13.44 -2.86 16.41
CA GLU A 107 13.93 -1.55 16.90
C GLU A 107 15.06 -1.68 17.93
N PRO A 108 15.05 -2.68 18.87
CA PRO A 108 16.16 -2.92 19.79
C PRO A 108 17.47 -3.39 19.15
N GLY A 109 17.45 -3.74 17.85
CA GLY A 109 18.62 -4.22 17.11
C GLY A 109 18.69 -5.74 16.96
N ASP A 110 17.69 -6.46 17.42
CA ASP A 110 17.53 -7.90 17.15
C ASP A 110 17.17 -8.14 15.67
N THR A 111 17.64 -9.24 15.11
CA THR A 111 17.49 -9.56 13.69
C THR A 111 17.10 -11.00 13.45
N ARG A 112 16.36 -11.23 12.36
CA ARG A 112 16.09 -12.58 11.85
C ARG A 112 16.24 -12.58 10.32
N THR A 113 16.89 -13.61 9.80
CA THR A 113 16.90 -13.89 8.36
C THR A 113 15.99 -15.08 8.11
N ILE A 114 15.00 -14.91 7.22
CA ILE A 114 13.97 -15.90 6.95
C ILE A 114 14.03 -16.25 5.47
N THR A 115 14.40 -17.49 5.17
CA THR A 115 14.39 -17.99 3.80
C THR A 115 12.97 -18.36 3.36
N TYR A 116 12.77 -18.60 2.04
CA TYR A 116 11.48 -19.09 1.56
C TYR A 116 11.12 -20.47 2.16
N ALA A 117 12.11 -21.33 2.40
CA ALA A 117 11.89 -22.59 3.08
C ALA A 117 11.51 -22.41 4.55
N ASP A 118 12.14 -21.47 5.26
CA ASP A 118 11.75 -21.10 6.62
C ASP A 118 10.32 -20.57 6.66
N LEU A 119 10.02 -19.64 5.75
CA LEU A 119 8.69 -19.05 5.65
C LEU A 119 7.62 -20.10 5.37
N GLN A 120 7.89 -21.05 4.47
CA GLN A 120 6.99 -22.18 4.20
C GLN A 120 6.70 -22.98 5.46
N ARG A 121 7.75 -23.37 6.20
CA ARG A 121 7.59 -24.13 7.44
C ARG A 121 6.75 -23.41 8.47
N GLU A 122 7.02 -22.14 8.70
CA GLU A 122 6.29 -21.33 9.69
C GLU A 122 4.85 -21.07 9.26
N VAL A 123 4.59 -20.83 7.98
CA VAL A 123 3.22 -20.68 7.44
C VAL A 123 2.43 -21.98 7.57
N CYS A 124 3.03 -23.14 7.29
CA CYS A 124 2.38 -24.44 7.47
C CYS A 124 2.04 -24.71 8.94
N LYS A 125 2.97 -24.45 9.87
CA LYS A 125 2.72 -24.57 11.30
C LYS A 125 1.58 -23.64 11.76
N ALA A 126 1.62 -22.38 11.35
CA ALA A 126 0.58 -21.41 11.69
C ALA A 126 -0.79 -21.82 11.12
N ALA A 127 -0.85 -22.33 9.88
CA ALA A 127 -2.09 -22.83 9.28
C ALA A 127 -2.64 -24.03 10.08
N ASN A 128 -1.80 -24.99 10.44
CA ASN A 128 -2.20 -26.14 11.27
C ASN A 128 -2.68 -25.71 12.65
N ALA A 129 -2.03 -24.71 13.27
CA ALA A 129 -2.45 -24.13 14.54
C ALA A 129 -3.83 -23.48 14.43
N LEU A 130 -4.08 -22.69 13.39
CA LEU A 130 -5.38 -22.08 13.15
C LEU A 130 -6.49 -23.13 12.97
N ILE A 131 -6.21 -24.23 12.27
CA ILE A 131 -7.15 -25.36 12.14
C ILE A 131 -7.44 -25.99 13.50
N GLU A 132 -6.42 -26.24 14.33
CA GLU A 132 -6.60 -26.76 15.70
C GLU A 132 -7.45 -25.83 16.57
N LEU A 133 -7.27 -24.52 16.41
CA LEU A 133 -8.05 -23.50 17.11
C LEU A 133 -9.46 -23.28 16.53
N GLY A 134 -9.86 -24.08 15.55
CA GLY A 134 -11.21 -24.10 15.01
C GLY A 134 -11.45 -23.19 13.81
N VAL A 135 -10.43 -22.52 13.25
CA VAL A 135 -10.57 -21.71 12.05
C VAL A 135 -10.80 -22.59 10.82
N ARG A 136 -11.75 -22.22 9.99
CA ARG A 136 -12.11 -22.91 8.76
C ARG A 136 -12.19 -21.91 7.61
N LYS A 137 -12.23 -22.43 6.38
CA LYS A 137 -12.44 -21.62 5.17
C LYS A 137 -13.68 -20.72 5.34
N GLY A 138 -13.48 -19.41 5.09
CA GLY A 138 -14.51 -18.39 5.24
C GLY A 138 -14.62 -17.77 6.63
N ASP A 139 -14.01 -18.35 7.69
CA ASP A 139 -13.91 -17.71 9.00
C ASP A 139 -12.96 -16.51 8.93
N ARG A 140 -13.34 -15.39 9.57
CA ARG A 140 -12.47 -14.20 9.60
C ARG A 140 -11.54 -14.24 10.80
N VAL A 141 -10.30 -13.82 10.57
CA VAL A 141 -9.25 -13.71 11.59
C VAL A 141 -8.81 -12.25 11.67
N ALA A 142 -8.92 -11.64 12.83
CA ALA A 142 -8.38 -10.31 13.08
C ALA A 142 -6.92 -10.41 13.50
N ILE A 143 -6.08 -9.52 12.99
CA ILE A 143 -4.64 -9.51 13.25
C ILE A 143 -4.24 -8.12 13.73
N TYR A 144 -3.69 -8.07 14.96
CA TYR A 144 -3.25 -6.83 15.62
C TYR A 144 -1.85 -7.04 16.16
N LEU A 145 -0.85 -6.96 15.26
CA LEU A 145 0.56 -7.28 15.51
C LEU A 145 1.46 -6.09 15.16
N PRO A 146 2.61 -5.95 15.82
CA PRO A 146 3.67 -5.05 15.34
C PRO A 146 4.32 -5.63 14.07
N MET A 147 5.25 -4.88 13.48
CA MET A 147 5.98 -5.28 12.27
C MET A 147 7.03 -6.37 12.55
N ILE A 148 6.56 -7.53 12.99
CA ILE A 148 7.37 -8.73 13.30
C ILE A 148 7.10 -9.82 12.27
N PRO A 149 7.97 -10.83 12.12
CA PRO A 149 7.81 -11.90 11.13
C PRO A 149 6.52 -12.71 11.25
N GLU A 150 5.97 -12.81 12.44
CA GLU A 150 4.70 -13.48 12.70
C GLU A 150 3.51 -12.79 12.01
N LEU A 151 3.65 -11.50 11.66
CA LEU A 151 2.60 -10.76 10.95
C LEU A 151 2.40 -11.27 9.51
N PRO A 152 3.39 -11.24 8.60
CA PRO A 152 3.22 -11.84 7.27
C PRO A 152 2.96 -13.36 7.33
N ILE A 153 3.51 -14.09 8.30
CA ILE A 153 3.21 -15.51 8.51
C ILE A 153 1.70 -15.71 8.78
N ALA A 154 1.11 -14.88 9.65
CA ALA A 154 -0.32 -14.95 9.96
C ALA A 154 -1.20 -14.64 8.74
N LEU A 155 -0.86 -13.61 7.93
CA LEU A 155 -1.59 -13.31 6.69
C LEU A 155 -1.56 -14.50 5.73
N LEU A 156 -0.37 -15.08 5.52
CA LEU A 156 -0.18 -16.20 4.60
C LEU A 156 -0.85 -17.48 5.10
N ALA A 157 -0.85 -17.73 6.40
CA ALA A 157 -1.57 -18.87 6.99
C ALA A 157 -3.07 -18.75 6.77
N CYS A 158 -3.64 -17.55 6.97
CA CYS A 158 -5.05 -17.28 6.69
C CYS A 158 -5.36 -17.45 5.19
N ALA A 159 -4.53 -16.89 4.31
CA ALA A 159 -4.68 -17.02 2.87
C ALA A 159 -4.59 -18.49 2.41
N ARG A 160 -3.72 -19.27 3.03
CA ARG A 160 -3.55 -20.71 2.77
C ARG A 160 -4.81 -21.51 3.06
N LEU A 161 -5.52 -21.15 4.14
CA LEU A 161 -6.76 -21.80 4.58
C LEU A 161 -8.01 -21.27 3.88
N GLY A 162 -7.92 -20.15 3.16
CA GLY A 162 -9.09 -19.43 2.67
C GLY A 162 -9.90 -18.79 3.80
N ALA A 163 -9.26 -18.41 4.90
CA ALA A 163 -9.82 -17.65 6.00
C ALA A 163 -9.51 -16.16 5.79
N PRO A 164 -10.50 -15.31 5.43
CA PRO A 164 -10.23 -13.90 5.20
C PRO A 164 -9.64 -13.23 6.44
N HIS A 165 -8.51 -12.54 6.29
CA HIS A 165 -7.91 -11.80 7.40
C HIS A 165 -8.33 -10.33 7.40
N SER A 166 -8.33 -9.74 8.59
CA SER A 166 -8.49 -8.30 8.80
C SER A 166 -7.37 -7.80 9.68
N VAL A 167 -6.36 -7.19 9.07
CA VAL A 167 -5.24 -6.59 9.79
C VAL A 167 -5.64 -5.21 10.28
N VAL A 168 -5.37 -4.93 11.54
CA VAL A 168 -5.62 -3.64 12.18
C VAL A 168 -4.28 -3.05 12.60
N PHE A 169 -4.05 -1.78 12.25
CA PHE A 169 -2.82 -1.07 12.59
C PHE A 169 -2.61 -1.03 14.11
N GLY A 170 -1.43 -1.43 14.57
CA GLY A 170 -1.08 -1.54 15.99
C GLY A 170 -1.12 -0.25 16.81
N GLY A 171 -1.30 0.90 16.14
CA GLY A 171 -1.50 2.19 16.79
C GLY A 171 -2.97 2.56 17.06
N PHE A 172 -3.94 1.73 16.67
CA PHE A 172 -5.36 2.00 16.89
C PHE A 172 -5.81 1.67 18.31
N SER A 173 -6.84 2.39 18.79
CA SER A 173 -7.45 2.18 20.11
C SER A 173 -8.26 0.89 20.17
N ALA A 174 -8.60 0.48 21.40
CA ALA A 174 -9.45 -0.68 21.65
C ALA A 174 -10.83 -0.57 21.00
N ASP A 175 -11.45 0.61 21.01
CA ASP A 175 -12.72 0.87 20.32
C ASP A 175 -12.61 0.68 18.81
N SER A 176 -11.54 1.20 18.21
CA SER A 176 -11.27 1.06 16.77
C SER A 176 -11.03 -0.39 16.37
N LEU A 177 -10.28 -1.14 17.18
CA LEU A 177 -10.04 -2.56 16.99
C LEU A 177 -11.34 -3.37 17.18
N GLY A 178 -12.05 -3.14 18.27
CA GLY A 178 -13.30 -3.83 18.59
C GLY A 178 -14.40 -3.60 17.55
N GLY A 179 -14.51 -2.38 17.03
CA GLY A 179 -15.43 -2.06 15.92
C GLY A 179 -15.18 -2.90 14.68
N ARG A 180 -13.91 -3.11 14.30
CA ARG A 180 -13.51 -3.92 13.15
C ARG A 180 -13.72 -5.41 13.39
N ILE A 181 -13.40 -5.89 14.59
CA ILE A 181 -13.65 -7.28 15.01
C ILE A 181 -15.14 -7.61 14.91
N ARG A 182 -16.01 -6.75 15.43
CA ARG A 182 -17.47 -6.96 15.39
C ARG A 182 -18.03 -6.89 13.99
N ASP A 183 -17.60 -5.91 13.19
CA ASP A 183 -18.08 -5.77 11.82
C ASP A 183 -17.67 -6.94 10.91
N ALA A 184 -16.44 -7.43 11.07
CA ALA A 184 -15.97 -8.63 10.38
C ALA A 184 -16.47 -9.94 11.01
N GLU A 185 -17.08 -9.90 12.19
CA GLU A 185 -17.41 -11.09 12.99
C GLU A 185 -16.21 -12.03 13.11
N ALA A 186 -15.05 -11.49 13.49
CA ALA A 186 -13.82 -12.25 13.56
C ALA A 186 -13.92 -13.32 14.66
N LYS A 187 -13.54 -14.55 14.31
CA LYS A 187 -13.61 -15.72 15.19
C LYS A 187 -12.39 -15.84 16.10
N LEU A 188 -11.24 -15.39 15.61
CA LEU A 188 -9.96 -15.45 16.29
C LEU A 188 -9.22 -14.13 16.13
N VAL A 189 -8.48 -13.74 17.17
CA VAL A 189 -7.56 -12.59 17.13
C VAL A 189 -6.14 -13.08 17.32
N ILE A 190 -5.23 -12.62 16.46
CA ILE A 190 -3.79 -12.81 16.61
C ILE A 190 -3.18 -11.48 17.04
N THR A 191 -2.44 -11.48 18.15
CA THR A 191 -1.78 -10.30 18.70
C THR A 191 -0.42 -10.63 19.30
N ALA A 192 0.21 -9.65 19.95
CA ALA A 192 1.42 -9.83 20.74
C ALA A 192 1.24 -9.26 22.15
N ASP A 193 2.12 -9.64 23.07
CA ASP A 193 2.19 -9.01 24.39
C ASP A 193 2.44 -7.51 24.24
N GLY A 194 3.29 -7.11 23.31
CA GLY A 194 3.60 -5.73 22.96
C GLY A 194 4.43 -5.65 21.70
N GLY A 195 4.91 -4.44 21.41
CA GLY A 195 5.88 -4.14 20.34
C GLY A 195 6.85 -3.07 20.82
N TYR A 196 7.93 -2.85 20.09
CA TYR A 196 8.89 -1.80 20.41
C TYR A 196 8.65 -0.55 19.58
N ARG A 197 8.62 0.60 20.26
CA ARG A 197 8.51 1.91 19.62
C ARG A 197 9.20 2.98 20.45
N ARG A 198 10.12 3.76 19.85
CA ARG A 198 10.91 4.83 20.49
C ARG A 198 11.70 4.32 21.69
N ASN A 199 12.40 3.21 21.52
CA ASN A 199 13.19 2.53 22.57
C ASN A 199 12.39 2.02 23.78
N ALA A 200 11.07 1.92 23.67
CA ALA A 200 10.23 1.45 24.76
C ALA A 200 9.25 0.36 24.30
N PRO A 201 8.98 -0.64 25.14
CA PRO A 201 7.92 -1.58 24.89
C PRO A 201 6.56 -0.88 25.00
N SER A 202 5.65 -1.15 24.07
CA SER A 202 4.26 -0.67 24.04
C SER A 202 3.33 -1.87 24.11
N GLY A 203 2.42 -1.90 25.05
CA GLY A 203 1.50 -3.02 25.26
C GLY A 203 0.42 -3.09 24.17
N LEU A 204 0.23 -4.27 23.58
CA LEU A 204 -0.84 -4.54 22.63
C LEU A 204 -1.95 -5.41 23.22
N LYS A 205 -1.58 -6.43 24.00
CA LYS A 205 -2.53 -7.35 24.62
C LYS A 205 -3.60 -6.66 25.49
N PRO A 206 -3.31 -5.63 26.29
CA PRO A 206 -4.34 -4.91 27.05
C PRO A 206 -5.39 -4.25 26.14
N ILE A 207 -4.99 -3.71 24.99
CA ILE A 207 -5.90 -3.13 23.99
C ILE A 207 -6.81 -4.20 23.39
N VAL A 208 -6.24 -5.37 23.09
CA VAL A 208 -7.00 -6.52 22.58
C VAL A 208 -8.00 -7.02 23.63
N ASP A 209 -7.61 -7.12 24.90
CA ASP A 209 -8.50 -7.57 25.98
C ASP A 209 -9.74 -6.68 26.10
N GLU A 210 -9.56 -5.37 26.02
CA GLU A 210 -10.67 -4.41 26.04
C GLU A 210 -11.54 -4.55 24.77
N ALA A 211 -10.93 -4.65 23.58
CA ALA A 211 -11.65 -4.80 22.32
C ALA A 211 -12.48 -6.09 22.26
N VAL A 212 -11.93 -7.20 22.75
CA VAL A 212 -12.55 -8.52 22.72
C VAL A 212 -13.68 -8.66 23.75
N ALA A 213 -13.61 -7.94 24.86
CA ALA A 213 -14.65 -7.97 25.90
C ALA A 213 -16.06 -7.65 25.36
N ALA A 214 -16.15 -6.82 24.31
CA ALA A 214 -17.40 -6.46 23.64
C ALA A 214 -17.58 -7.16 22.28
N SER A 215 -16.83 -8.22 22.00
CA SER A 215 -16.80 -8.90 20.68
C SER A 215 -17.08 -10.40 20.85
N PRO A 216 -18.36 -10.81 20.96
CA PRO A 216 -18.75 -12.18 21.31
C PRO A 216 -18.41 -13.23 20.26
N SER A 217 -18.07 -12.84 19.02
CA SER A 217 -17.63 -13.75 17.97
C SER A 217 -16.24 -14.32 18.22
N VAL A 218 -15.42 -13.67 19.04
CA VAL A 218 -14.05 -14.09 19.31
C VAL A 218 -14.01 -15.27 20.29
N GLU A 219 -13.56 -16.41 19.80
CA GLU A 219 -13.45 -17.64 20.58
C GLU A 219 -12.05 -17.80 21.21
N ARG A 220 -11.01 -17.31 20.53
CA ARG A 220 -9.60 -17.47 20.92
C ARG A 220 -8.79 -16.21 20.61
N VAL A 221 -7.76 -15.99 21.45
CA VAL A 221 -6.73 -14.96 21.25
C VAL A 221 -5.37 -15.63 21.25
N LEU A 222 -4.66 -15.56 20.13
CA LEU A 222 -3.32 -16.12 19.97
C LEU A 222 -2.28 -15.02 20.13
N VAL A 223 -1.38 -15.15 21.11
CA VAL A 223 -0.49 -14.09 21.57
C VAL A 223 0.97 -14.40 21.29
N VAL A 224 1.64 -13.57 20.51
CA VAL A 224 3.08 -13.65 20.29
C VAL A 224 3.82 -13.00 21.45
N ARG A 225 4.85 -13.66 21.98
CA ARG A 225 5.73 -13.08 22.99
C ARG A 225 6.84 -12.27 22.29
N ARG A 226 6.66 -10.94 22.24
CA ARG A 226 7.62 -10.02 21.60
C ARG A 226 8.46 -9.25 22.62
N THR A 227 7.82 -8.69 23.64
CA THR A 227 8.47 -7.80 24.61
C THR A 227 8.74 -8.48 25.95
N GLY A 228 8.06 -9.57 26.24
CA GLY A 228 8.17 -10.27 27.52
C GLY A 228 7.46 -9.56 28.68
N GLN A 229 6.62 -8.54 28.38
CA GLN A 229 5.83 -7.86 29.41
C GLN A 229 4.82 -8.82 30.03
N GLU A 230 4.53 -8.60 31.31
CA GLU A 230 3.38 -9.25 31.96
C GLU A 230 2.09 -8.72 31.34
N VAL A 231 1.19 -9.62 30.98
CA VAL A 231 -0.10 -9.31 30.35
C VAL A 231 -1.23 -10.01 31.08
N GLY A 232 -2.42 -9.41 31.05
CA GLY A 232 -3.65 -10.05 31.51
C GLY A 232 -3.89 -11.35 30.72
N TRP A 233 -4.46 -12.36 31.38
CA TRP A 233 -4.69 -13.67 30.76
C TRP A 233 -6.08 -14.20 31.11
N THR A 234 -6.82 -14.58 30.07
CA THR A 234 -8.11 -15.23 30.24
C THR A 234 -7.95 -16.71 29.88
N GLU A 235 -8.02 -17.56 30.89
CA GLU A 235 -7.90 -19.00 30.76
C GLU A 235 -8.95 -19.57 29.79
N GLY A 236 -8.55 -20.47 28.94
CA GLY A 236 -9.40 -21.08 27.93
C GLY A 236 -9.65 -20.22 26.66
N ARG A 237 -9.36 -18.91 26.70
CA ARG A 237 -9.43 -18.02 25.55
C ARG A 237 -8.05 -17.71 24.98
N ASP A 238 -7.11 -17.35 25.86
CA ASP A 238 -5.78 -16.85 25.48
C ASP A 238 -4.78 -17.99 25.40
N LEU A 239 -3.96 -17.97 24.37
CA LEU A 239 -2.97 -19.00 24.05
C LEU A 239 -1.68 -18.33 23.58
N TRP A 240 -0.53 -18.83 24.05
CA TRP A 240 0.74 -18.36 23.52
C TRP A 240 1.00 -18.95 22.13
N TRP A 241 1.47 -18.09 21.20
CA TRP A 241 1.85 -18.51 19.85
C TRP A 241 2.86 -19.67 19.87
N HIS A 242 3.92 -19.53 20.65
CA HIS A 242 4.97 -20.57 20.72
C HIS A 242 4.48 -21.90 21.31
N ASP A 243 3.49 -21.89 22.21
CA ASP A 243 2.95 -23.15 22.76
C ASP A 243 2.04 -23.88 21.76
N VAL A 244 1.39 -23.16 20.84
CA VAL A 244 0.44 -23.74 19.90
C VAL A 244 1.08 -23.98 18.53
N VAL A 245 1.83 -23.00 18.00
CA VAL A 245 2.37 -23.04 16.64
C VAL A 245 3.64 -23.90 16.56
N ASP A 246 4.56 -23.78 17.53
CA ASP A 246 5.86 -24.47 17.43
C ASP A 246 5.75 -26.00 17.50
N ARG A 247 4.69 -26.52 18.10
CA ARG A 247 4.42 -27.97 18.15
C ARG A 247 3.72 -28.54 16.92
N GLN A 248 3.28 -27.69 15.98
CA GLN A 248 2.57 -28.15 14.79
C GLN A 248 3.49 -28.75 13.75
N SER A 249 2.92 -29.60 12.89
CA SER A 249 3.59 -30.07 11.70
C SER A 249 3.97 -28.89 10.79
N HIS A 250 5.16 -28.95 10.22
CA HIS A 250 5.61 -28.04 9.15
C HIS A 250 5.11 -28.46 7.76
N GLU A 251 4.26 -29.48 7.68
CA GLU A 251 3.63 -29.95 6.47
C GLU A 251 2.14 -29.59 6.49
N HIS A 252 1.67 -28.98 5.41
CA HIS A 252 0.27 -28.66 5.17
C HIS A 252 0.04 -28.51 3.66
N THR A 253 -0.92 -29.22 3.11
CA THR A 253 -1.28 -29.12 1.70
C THR A 253 -2.19 -27.90 1.47
N PRO A 254 -1.78 -26.93 0.62
CA PRO A 254 -2.60 -25.77 0.30
C PRO A 254 -3.76 -26.18 -0.64
N GLU A 255 -4.98 -25.98 -0.19
CA GLU A 255 -6.16 -26.20 -1.04
C GLU A 255 -6.39 -25.01 -1.98
N PRO A 256 -6.78 -25.24 -3.24
CA PRO A 256 -7.13 -24.17 -4.16
C PRO A 256 -8.45 -23.53 -3.75
N HIS A 257 -8.53 -22.20 -3.95
CA HIS A 257 -9.72 -21.40 -3.73
C HIS A 257 -10.15 -20.75 -5.04
N ASP A 258 -11.45 -20.49 -5.19
CA ASP A 258 -11.99 -19.73 -6.33
C ASP A 258 -11.31 -18.36 -6.44
N SER A 259 -11.12 -17.86 -7.66
CA SER A 259 -10.55 -16.54 -7.92
C SER A 259 -11.28 -15.41 -7.20
N GLU A 260 -12.58 -15.56 -6.97
CA GLU A 260 -13.41 -14.59 -6.24
C GLU A 260 -13.57 -14.93 -4.76
N HIS A 261 -12.84 -15.92 -4.24
CA HIS A 261 -12.85 -16.20 -2.81
C HIS A 261 -12.27 -15.02 -2.02
N PRO A 262 -12.93 -14.53 -0.94
CA PRO A 262 -12.44 -13.47 -0.10
C PRO A 262 -11.02 -13.74 0.45
N LEU A 263 -10.12 -12.77 0.29
CA LEU A 263 -8.74 -12.84 0.79
C LEU A 263 -8.58 -12.03 2.07
N PHE A 264 -9.01 -10.77 2.04
CA PHE A 264 -8.95 -9.91 3.21
C PHE A 264 -10.02 -8.81 3.20
N ILE A 265 -10.27 -8.29 4.39
CA ILE A 265 -11.12 -7.13 4.64
C ILE A 265 -10.22 -6.08 5.31
N LEU A 266 -10.01 -4.95 4.64
CA LEU A 266 -9.21 -3.86 5.19
C LEU A 266 -10.07 -2.62 5.39
N TYR A 267 -10.08 -2.11 6.62
CA TYR A 267 -10.94 -1.00 7.00
C TYR A 267 -10.27 0.35 6.73
N THR A 268 -10.98 1.21 6.00
CA THR A 268 -10.59 2.60 5.76
C THR A 268 -11.48 3.55 6.54
N SER A 269 -10.96 4.74 6.85
CA SER A 269 -11.77 5.84 7.37
C SER A 269 -12.81 6.24 6.30
N GLY A 270 -14.00 6.59 6.74
CA GLY A 270 -15.05 7.12 5.88
C GLY A 270 -15.47 8.52 6.32
N THR A 271 -16.17 9.25 5.48
CA THR A 271 -16.84 10.52 5.83
C THR A 271 -17.92 10.35 6.90
N THR A 272 -18.33 9.09 7.17
CA THR A 272 -19.23 8.70 8.26
C THR A 272 -18.44 8.08 9.40
N ALA A 273 -19.02 8.07 10.62
CA ALA A 273 -18.36 7.53 11.83
C ALA A 273 -17.98 6.04 11.74
N LYS A 274 -18.63 5.26 10.87
CA LYS A 274 -18.34 3.82 10.70
C LYS A 274 -17.28 3.60 9.60
N PRO A 275 -16.15 2.94 9.90
CA PRO A 275 -15.17 2.55 8.88
C PRO A 275 -15.80 1.67 7.78
N LYS A 276 -15.22 1.71 6.59
CA LYS A 276 -15.61 0.86 5.45
C LYS A 276 -14.69 -0.35 5.38
N GLY A 277 -15.22 -1.56 5.46
CA GLY A 277 -14.48 -2.80 5.24
C GLY A 277 -14.33 -3.07 3.74
N ILE A 278 -13.17 -2.77 3.19
CA ILE A 278 -12.88 -3.00 1.76
C ILE A 278 -12.57 -4.48 1.55
N LEU A 279 -13.38 -5.14 0.72
CA LEU A 279 -13.21 -6.56 0.43
C LEU A 279 -12.38 -6.76 -0.83
N HIS A 280 -11.29 -7.52 -0.70
CA HIS A 280 -10.51 -8.03 -1.82
C HIS A 280 -10.59 -9.56 -1.91
N THR A 281 -10.57 -10.06 -3.15
CA THR A 281 -10.60 -11.49 -3.49
C THR A 281 -9.23 -11.96 -3.99
N THR A 282 -9.04 -13.25 -4.21
CA THR A 282 -7.72 -13.86 -4.41
C THR A 282 -7.10 -13.59 -5.79
N GLY A 283 -7.75 -14.06 -6.86
CA GLY A 283 -7.11 -14.17 -8.18
C GLY A 283 -6.81 -12.84 -8.85
N GLY A 284 -7.82 -11.96 -8.94
CA GLY A 284 -7.64 -10.65 -9.57
C GLY A 284 -6.67 -9.75 -8.80
N TYR A 285 -6.79 -9.73 -7.48
CA TYR A 285 -5.89 -8.96 -6.62
C TYR A 285 -4.43 -9.41 -6.79
N LEU A 286 -4.15 -10.70 -6.62
CA LEU A 286 -2.78 -11.19 -6.70
C LEU A 286 -2.17 -11.00 -8.10
N THR A 287 -2.97 -11.17 -9.16
CA THR A 287 -2.53 -10.93 -10.54
C THR A 287 -2.02 -9.50 -10.73
N GLN A 288 -2.82 -8.51 -10.34
CA GLN A 288 -2.43 -7.10 -10.55
C GLN A 288 -1.32 -6.67 -9.61
N VAL A 289 -1.34 -7.11 -8.36
CA VAL A 289 -0.28 -6.79 -7.39
C VAL A 289 1.06 -7.37 -7.83
N ALA A 290 1.11 -8.62 -8.28
CA ALA A 290 2.33 -9.24 -8.80
C ALA A 290 2.84 -8.52 -10.06
N TYR A 291 1.96 -8.19 -11.00
CA TYR A 291 2.28 -7.45 -12.21
C TYR A 291 2.86 -6.07 -11.88
N THR A 292 2.17 -5.29 -11.08
CA THR A 292 2.58 -3.91 -10.77
C THR A 292 3.86 -3.86 -9.94
N HIS A 293 4.02 -4.77 -8.98
CA HIS A 293 5.25 -4.86 -8.19
C HIS A 293 6.47 -5.14 -9.07
N GLN A 294 6.41 -6.12 -9.98
CA GLN A 294 7.52 -6.42 -10.88
C GLN A 294 7.80 -5.29 -11.87
N THR A 295 6.73 -4.63 -12.37
CA THR A 295 6.83 -3.67 -13.47
C THR A 295 7.21 -2.28 -13.00
N VAL A 296 6.57 -1.78 -11.93
CA VAL A 296 6.82 -0.42 -11.40
C VAL A 296 8.14 -0.35 -10.64
N PHE A 297 8.50 -1.40 -9.90
CA PHE A 297 9.78 -1.44 -9.18
C PHE A 297 10.90 -2.11 -9.98
N ASP A 298 10.62 -2.53 -11.20
CA ASP A 298 11.61 -3.17 -12.08
C ASP A 298 12.37 -4.32 -11.38
N LEU A 299 11.69 -5.10 -10.56
CA LEU A 299 12.29 -6.09 -9.68
C LEU A 299 13.11 -7.14 -10.46
N LYS A 300 14.34 -7.37 -10.01
CA LYS A 300 15.22 -8.46 -10.40
C LYS A 300 15.36 -9.41 -9.20
N PRO A 301 14.58 -10.49 -9.13
CA PRO A 301 14.46 -11.30 -7.90
C PRO A 301 15.76 -11.97 -7.44
N ASP A 302 16.74 -12.10 -8.32
CA ASP A 302 18.04 -12.74 -8.00
C ASP A 302 19.07 -11.75 -7.43
N THR A 303 18.87 -10.45 -7.59
CA THR A 303 19.87 -9.44 -7.23
C THR A 303 19.34 -8.30 -6.39
N ASP A 304 18.03 -8.02 -6.46
CA ASP A 304 17.44 -6.91 -5.72
C ASP A 304 17.14 -7.26 -4.27
N ILE A 305 17.34 -6.28 -3.41
CA ILE A 305 16.80 -6.26 -2.06
C ILE A 305 15.83 -5.07 -1.97
N TYR A 306 14.57 -5.41 -1.76
CA TYR A 306 13.45 -4.49 -1.78
C TYR A 306 13.06 -4.08 -0.35
N TRP A 307 12.84 -2.80 -0.12
CA TRP A 307 12.32 -2.32 1.15
C TRP A 307 11.17 -1.33 0.95
N CYS A 308 9.98 -1.73 1.35
CA CYS A 308 8.83 -0.87 1.55
C CYS A 308 8.72 -0.53 3.03
N THR A 309 8.71 0.75 3.37
CA THR A 309 8.73 1.22 4.77
C THR A 309 7.34 1.40 5.37
N ALA A 310 6.29 1.02 4.65
CA ALA A 310 4.92 1.06 5.14
C ALA A 310 4.67 0.04 6.26
N ASP A 311 3.54 0.18 6.93
CA ASP A 311 3.04 -0.80 7.89
C ASP A 311 2.06 -1.77 7.21
N ILE A 312 2.10 -3.05 7.57
CA ILE A 312 1.20 -4.08 7.03
C ILE A 312 -0.26 -3.84 7.48
N GLY A 313 -0.51 -3.04 8.49
CA GLY A 313 -1.85 -2.56 8.87
C GLY A 313 -2.54 -1.70 7.80
N TRP A 314 -1.83 -1.29 6.75
CA TRP A 314 -2.34 -0.55 5.60
C TRP A 314 -2.26 -1.37 4.32
N VAL A 315 -3.02 -0.97 3.29
CA VAL A 315 -3.02 -1.70 2.00
C VAL A 315 -1.64 -1.75 1.36
N THR A 316 -0.81 -0.72 1.55
CA THR A 316 0.56 -0.71 1.03
C THR A 316 1.38 -1.87 1.58
N GLY A 317 1.23 -2.18 2.85
CA GLY A 317 1.88 -3.35 3.44
C GLY A 317 1.34 -4.67 2.91
N HIS A 318 0.03 -4.81 2.75
CA HIS A 318 -0.57 -6.00 2.14
C HIS A 318 -0.01 -6.25 0.73
N SER A 319 -0.12 -5.24 -0.13
CA SER A 319 0.21 -5.38 -1.56
C SER A 319 1.71 -5.37 -1.83
N TYR A 320 2.49 -4.54 -1.11
CA TYR A 320 3.89 -4.28 -1.45
C TYR A 320 4.89 -4.57 -0.33
N ILE A 321 4.49 -5.25 0.76
CA ILE A 321 5.40 -5.92 1.70
C ILE A 321 5.17 -7.43 1.65
N VAL A 322 3.90 -7.87 1.56
CA VAL A 322 3.57 -9.30 1.64
C VAL A 322 3.30 -9.89 0.24
N TYR A 323 2.15 -9.60 -0.35
CA TYR A 323 1.65 -10.38 -1.50
C TYR A 323 2.42 -10.16 -2.80
N GLY A 324 2.68 -8.91 -3.18
CA GLY A 324 3.42 -8.60 -4.41
C GLY A 324 4.88 -9.06 -4.39
N PRO A 325 5.66 -8.66 -3.38
CA PRO A 325 7.04 -9.07 -3.26
C PRO A 325 7.21 -10.60 -3.21
N LEU A 326 6.42 -11.29 -2.38
CA LEU A 326 6.52 -12.74 -2.25
C LEU A 326 6.04 -13.47 -3.51
N ALA A 327 4.98 -13.01 -4.18
CA ALA A 327 4.56 -13.60 -5.46
C ALA A 327 5.65 -13.50 -6.52
N ASN A 328 6.50 -12.48 -6.45
CA ASN A 328 7.63 -12.26 -7.36
C ASN A 328 8.97 -12.78 -6.83
N ARG A 329 8.97 -13.56 -5.76
CA ARG A 329 10.21 -14.12 -5.17
C ARG A 329 11.24 -13.05 -4.77
N ALA A 330 10.76 -11.90 -4.28
CA ALA A 330 11.65 -10.84 -3.81
C ALA A 330 12.35 -11.21 -2.51
N THR A 331 13.55 -10.69 -2.31
CA THR A 331 14.17 -10.55 -0.99
C THR A 331 13.81 -9.18 -0.45
N SER A 332 13.18 -9.12 0.71
CA SER A 332 12.66 -7.88 1.28
C SER A 332 13.20 -7.61 2.68
N VAL A 333 13.26 -6.32 3.04
CA VAL A 333 13.51 -5.90 4.43
C VAL A 333 12.16 -5.67 5.11
N LEU A 334 12.04 -6.17 6.33
CA LEU A 334 10.92 -5.93 7.24
C LEU A 334 11.47 -5.27 8.52
N TYR A 335 10.99 -4.09 8.87
CA TYR A 335 11.49 -3.33 10.01
C TYR A 335 10.39 -3.02 11.01
N GLU A 336 10.63 -3.38 12.28
CA GLU A 336 9.82 -2.95 13.42
C GLU A 336 10.52 -1.79 14.12
N GLY A 337 9.98 -0.59 14.02
CA GLY A 337 10.54 0.57 14.72
C GLY A 337 10.20 1.91 14.09
N THR A 338 10.69 2.96 14.73
CA THR A 338 10.58 4.33 14.22
C THR A 338 11.81 4.72 13.41
N PRO A 339 11.72 5.71 12.50
CA PRO A 339 12.82 6.04 11.58
C PRO A 339 14.00 6.70 12.26
N ASN A 340 13.85 7.15 13.52
CA ASN A 340 14.87 7.87 14.29
C ASN A 340 15.35 7.11 15.55
N THR A 341 15.16 5.81 15.60
CA THR A 341 15.59 5.00 16.75
C THR A 341 16.64 3.98 16.32
N PRO A 342 17.86 3.97 16.88
CA PRO A 342 18.35 4.78 18.01
C PRO A 342 18.75 6.22 17.64
N ASN A 343 18.81 6.56 16.36
CA ASN A 343 19.15 7.89 15.84
C ASN A 343 18.57 8.12 14.45
N GLU A 344 18.66 9.31 13.93
CA GLU A 344 18.11 9.76 12.65
C GLU A 344 18.74 9.10 11.40
N GLY A 345 19.85 8.38 11.57
CA GLY A 345 20.50 7.59 10.52
C GLY A 345 19.94 6.18 10.33
N ARG A 346 18.96 5.77 11.15
CA ARG A 346 18.48 4.39 11.23
C ARG A 346 18.09 3.76 9.88
N HIS A 347 17.37 4.49 9.04
CA HIS A 347 16.98 3.97 7.72
C HIS A 347 18.19 3.75 6.82
N TRP A 348 19.15 4.64 6.87
CA TRP A 348 20.37 4.56 6.04
C TRP A 348 21.32 3.46 6.52
N ASP A 349 21.35 3.20 7.83
CA ASP A 349 22.04 2.06 8.41
C ASP A 349 21.47 0.73 7.89
N ILE A 350 20.14 0.61 7.82
CA ILE A 350 19.45 -0.55 7.26
C ILE A 350 19.71 -0.68 5.76
N VAL A 351 19.67 0.43 5.01
CA VAL A 351 19.98 0.44 3.57
C VAL A 351 21.40 -0.05 3.31
N ASP A 352 22.38 0.44 4.07
CA ASP A 352 23.78 0.04 3.96
C ASP A 352 24.00 -1.42 4.37
N LYS A 353 23.42 -1.83 5.50
CA LYS A 353 23.58 -3.17 6.08
C LYS A 353 23.07 -4.28 5.15
N TYR A 354 21.89 -4.08 4.57
CA TYR A 354 21.25 -5.08 3.71
C TYR A 354 21.46 -4.82 2.21
N GLU A 355 22.21 -3.78 1.85
CA GLU A 355 22.43 -3.39 0.46
C GLU A 355 21.10 -3.21 -0.32
N VAL A 356 20.14 -2.51 0.29
CA VAL A 356 18.84 -2.25 -0.30
C VAL A 356 18.99 -1.60 -1.67
N SER A 357 18.35 -2.16 -2.69
CA SER A 357 18.42 -1.67 -4.08
C SER A 357 17.17 -0.91 -4.52
N ILE A 358 16.02 -1.23 -3.92
CA ILE A 358 14.73 -0.58 -4.20
C ILE A 358 14.16 -0.09 -2.87
N TYR A 359 13.91 1.22 -2.77
CA TYR A 359 13.41 1.84 -1.55
C TYR A 359 12.09 2.57 -1.82
N TYR A 360 11.01 2.13 -1.17
CA TYR A 360 9.64 2.61 -1.37
C TYR A 360 9.07 3.16 -0.07
N THR A 361 8.74 4.46 -0.05
CA THR A 361 8.38 5.15 1.18
C THR A 361 7.36 6.27 0.98
N ALA A 362 6.90 6.89 2.07
CA ALA A 362 5.93 7.99 2.03
C ALA A 362 6.62 9.36 1.94
N PRO A 363 6.04 10.34 1.22
CA PRO A 363 6.51 11.71 1.17
C PRO A 363 6.70 12.37 2.54
N THR A 364 5.83 12.10 3.50
CA THR A 364 5.98 12.55 4.89
C THR A 364 7.32 12.11 5.50
N LEU A 365 7.76 10.88 5.26
CA LEU A 365 9.05 10.41 5.75
C LEU A 365 10.22 11.10 5.03
N ILE A 366 10.09 11.32 3.72
CA ILE A 366 11.10 12.07 2.94
C ILE A 366 11.27 13.50 3.49
N ARG A 367 10.16 14.22 3.73
CA ARG A 367 10.19 15.56 4.35
C ARG A 367 10.80 15.53 5.74
N THR A 368 10.56 14.47 6.50
CA THR A 368 11.21 14.27 7.81
C THR A 368 12.74 14.16 7.68
N PHE A 369 13.22 13.39 6.71
CA PHE A 369 14.66 13.31 6.42
C PHE A 369 15.25 14.64 5.96
N MET A 370 14.53 15.39 5.10
CA MET A 370 14.95 16.75 4.70
C MET A 370 15.12 17.67 5.91
N LYS A 371 14.21 17.59 6.87
CA LYS A 371 14.27 18.37 8.11
C LYS A 371 15.49 18.01 8.98
N TRP A 372 15.85 16.72 9.06
CA TRP A 372 17.00 16.27 9.83
C TRP A 372 18.33 16.68 9.21
N GLY A 373 18.39 16.88 7.90
CA GLY A 373 19.53 17.42 7.17
C GLY A 373 20.20 16.43 6.23
N ASN A 374 20.91 17.00 5.26
CA ASN A 374 21.53 16.25 4.16
C ASN A 374 22.75 15.42 4.60
N ASP A 375 23.40 15.83 5.69
CA ASP A 375 24.64 15.19 6.18
C ASP A 375 24.37 13.79 6.74
N ILE A 376 23.14 13.54 7.23
CA ILE A 376 22.78 12.25 7.81
C ILE A 376 22.83 11.14 6.75
N PRO A 377 22.06 11.19 5.66
CA PRO A 377 22.15 10.16 4.63
C PRO A 377 23.53 10.10 3.96
N ALA A 378 24.25 11.24 3.86
CA ALA A 378 25.59 11.28 3.29
C ALA A 378 26.62 10.48 4.09
N GLY A 379 26.38 10.23 5.37
CA GLY A 379 27.24 9.44 6.26
C GLY A 379 27.16 7.91 6.03
N TYR A 380 26.27 7.43 5.16
CA TYR A 380 26.02 6.00 4.92
C TYR A 380 26.22 5.64 3.45
N ARG A 381 26.59 4.38 3.19
CA ARG A 381 26.71 3.83 1.85
C ARG A 381 25.32 3.56 1.28
N ARG A 382 24.99 4.18 0.14
CA ARG A 382 23.71 4.02 -0.57
C ARG A 382 23.90 3.63 -2.03
N SER A 383 25.11 3.22 -2.40
CA SER A 383 25.43 2.86 -3.80
C SER A 383 24.66 1.65 -4.32
N SER A 384 24.08 0.85 -3.44
CA SER A 384 23.18 -0.26 -3.78
C SER A 384 21.83 0.20 -4.34
N LEU A 385 21.34 1.39 -3.92
CA LEU A 385 20.07 1.93 -4.41
C LEU A 385 20.11 2.15 -5.91
N ARG A 386 19.12 1.61 -6.63
CA ARG A 386 18.94 1.77 -8.07
C ARG A 386 17.56 2.29 -8.48
N LEU A 387 16.57 2.22 -7.58
CA LEU A 387 15.21 2.71 -7.80
C LEU A 387 14.61 3.20 -6.49
N LEU A 388 13.94 4.35 -6.56
CA LEU A 388 13.22 4.97 -5.45
C LEU A 388 11.72 5.06 -5.80
N GLY A 389 10.86 4.92 -4.79
CA GLY A 389 9.42 5.04 -4.98
C GLY A 389 8.76 5.82 -3.86
N THR A 390 7.59 6.41 -4.17
CA THR A 390 6.76 7.16 -3.23
C THR A 390 5.31 6.70 -3.25
N VAL A 391 4.65 6.76 -2.10
CA VAL A 391 3.29 6.25 -1.89
C VAL A 391 2.55 6.96 -0.78
N GLY A 392 1.22 6.97 -0.89
CA GLY A 392 0.29 7.28 0.19
C GLY A 392 -0.24 8.70 0.20
N GLU A 393 0.49 9.65 -0.34
CA GLU A 393 0.13 11.06 -0.48
C GLU A 393 0.82 11.68 -1.69
N PRO A 394 0.32 12.78 -2.25
CA PRO A 394 1.06 13.51 -3.28
C PRO A 394 2.41 14.00 -2.76
N ILE A 395 3.44 13.89 -3.61
CA ILE A 395 4.78 14.43 -3.31
C ILE A 395 4.96 15.76 -4.03
N ASN A 396 5.43 16.78 -3.30
CA ASN A 396 5.78 18.05 -3.92
C ASN A 396 7.12 17.98 -4.67
N PRO A 397 7.34 18.82 -5.69
CA PRO A 397 8.55 18.79 -6.51
C PRO A 397 9.86 18.90 -5.72
N GLU A 398 9.90 19.72 -4.67
CA GLU A 398 11.10 19.91 -3.85
C GLU A 398 11.48 18.63 -3.10
N ALA A 399 10.51 17.93 -2.49
CA ALA A 399 10.76 16.67 -1.80
C ALA A 399 11.18 15.57 -2.78
N TRP A 400 10.55 15.53 -3.97
CA TRP A 400 10.91 14.60 -5.03
C TRP A 400 12.35 14.83 -5.52
N MET A 401 12.75 16.11 -5.75
CA MET A 401 14.10 16.47 -6.15
C MET A 401 15.11 16.11 -5.07
N TRP A 402 14.82 16.47 -3.80
CA TRP A 402 15.67 16.10 -2.68
C TRP A 402 15.89 14.60 -2.59
N TYR A 403 14.83 13.83 -2.73
CA TYR A 403 14.86 12.37 -2.70
C TYR A 403 15.73 11.80 -3.81
N ARG A 404 15.59 12.31 -5.04
CA ARG A 404 16.41 11.93 -6.18
C ARG A 404 17.88 12.33 -5.99
N GLU A 405 18.15 13.54 -5.53
CA GLU A 405 19.50 14.09 -5.40
C GLU A 405 20.27 13.51 -4.22
N HIS A 406 19.67 13.54 -3.03
CA HIS A 406 20.39 13.20 -1.79
C HIS A 406 20.28 11.72 -1.41
N ILE A 407 19.26 11.02 -1.86
CA ILE A 407 19.11 9.58 -1.59
C ILE A 407 19.52 8.77 -2.81
N GLY A 408 19.04 9.15 -3.98
CA GLY A 408 19.30 8.45 -5.26
C GLY A 408 20.58 8.87 -5.97
N ASP A 409 21.37 9.79 -5.44
CA ASP A 409 22.63 10.31 -6.02
C ASP A 409 22.45 10.72 -7.51
N ASN A 410 21.30 11.28 -7.87
CA ASN A 410 20.89 11.68 -9.23
C ASN A 410 20.86 10.55 -10.28
N ARG A 411 21.06 9.28 -9.92
CA ARG A 411 21.11 8.13 -10.83
C ARG A 411 19.85 7.25 -10.76
N CYS A 412 19.12 7.27 -9.61
CA CYS A 412 17.92 6.45 -9.46
C CYS A 412 16.71 7.12 -10.10
N PRO A 413 15.89 6.40 -10.90
CA PRO A 413 14.55 6.86 -11.21
C PRO A 413 13.71 6.92 -9.93
N VAL A 414 12.75 7.85 -9.88
CA VAL A 414 11.78 7.97 -8.80
C VAL A 414 10.40 7.68 -9.35
N VAL A 415 9.76 6.62 -8.88
CA VAL A 415 8.41 6.26 -9.25
C VAL A 415 7.42 6.76 -8.18
N ASP A 416 6.67 7.79 -8.53
CA ASP A 416 5.56 8.27 -7.71
C ASP A 416 4.31 7.47 -8.06
N THR A 417 3.66 6.87 -7.08
CA THR A 417 2.57 5.91 -7.30
C THR A 417 1.27 6.43 -6.72
N TRP A 418 0.22 6.44 -7.55
CA TRP A 418 -1.13 6.65 -7.06
C TRP A 418 -1.95 5.36 -7.09
N TRP A 419 -2.58 5.08 -5.97
CA TRP A 419 -3.51 3.98 -5.77
C TRP A 419 -4.17 4.09 -4.39
N GLN A 420 -5.12 3.22 -4.11
CA GLN A 420 -5.94 3.26 -2.90
C GLN A 420 -6.12 1.85 -2.31
N THR A 421 -6.63 1.77 -1.08
CA THR A 421 -7.11 0.50 -0.51
C THR A 421 -8.15 -0.14 -1.44
N GLU A 422 -9.04 0.67 -1.98
CA GLU A 422 -10.09 0.30 -2.89
C GLU A 422 -9.57 -0.25 -4.24
N THR A 423 -8.47 0.27 -4.73
CA THR A 423 -7.88 -0.22 -5.99
C THR A 423 -7.04 -1.47 -5.82
N GLY A 424 -6.56 -1.73 -4.60
CA GLY A 424 -5.78 -2.92 -4.23
C GLY A 424 -4.34 -2.94 -4.75
N ALA A 425 -4.06 -2.27 -5.85
CA ALA A 425 -2.74 -2.18 -6.47
C ALA A 425 -2.52 -0.81 -7.13
N ILE A 426 -1.27 -0.52 -7.51
CA ILE A 426 -0.88 0.70 -8.21
C ILE A 426 -1.66 0.83 -9.53
N MET A 427 -2.20 2.03 -9.77
CA MET A 427 -3.01 2.35 -10.93
C MET A 427 -2.32 3.37 -11.84
N VAL A 428 -1.71 4.39 -11.26
CA VAL A 428 -1.02 5.47 -11.98
C VAL A 428 0.40 5.57 -11.45
N ALA A 429 1.38 5.43 -12.31
CA ALA A 429 2.80 5.54 -11.97
C ALA A 429 3.65 5.64 -13.25
N PRO A 430 4.86 6.21 -13.20
CA PRO A 430 5.81 6.06 -14.29
C PRO A 430 6.33 4.62 -14.40
N LEU A 431 6.63 4.18 -15.62
CA LEU A 431 7.40 2.95 -15.87
C LEU A 431 8.89 3.31 -15.94
N PRO A 432 9.74 2.82 -15.02
CA PRO A 432 11.09 3.36 -14.81
C PRO A 432 12.04 3.22 -16.01
N GLY A 433 11.80 2.31 -16.94
CA GLY A 433 12.58 2.15 -18.16
C GLY A 433 11.99 2.85 -19.39
N VAL A 434 10.82 3.49 -19.26
CA VAL A 434 10.04 4.03 -20.37
C VAL A 434 9.72 5.51 -20.19
N THR A 435 9.28 5.88 -18.99
CA THR A 435 8.70 7.20 -18.72
C THR A 435 9.78 8.22 -18.33
N ALA A 436 9.81 9.37 -19.00
CA ALA A 436 10.53 10.54 -18.50
C ALA A 436 9.77 11.15 -17.31
N CYS A 437 10.26 10.90 -16.10
CA CYS A 437 9.59 11.33 -14.87
C CYS A 437 9.59 12.86 -14.71
N LYS A 438 8.52 13.39 -14.12
CA LYS A 438 8.42 14.79 -13.67
C LYS A 438 8.32 14.86 -12.17
N PRO A 439 9.07 15.75 -11.49
CA PRO A 439 8.99 15.91 -10.04
C PRO A 439 7.56 16.19 -9.57
N GLY A 440 6.99 15.30 -8.75
CA GLY A 440 5.65 15.45 -8.19
C GLY A 440 4.49 14.95 -9.05
N SER A 441 4.75 14.36 -10.22
CA SER A 441 3.71 13.77 -11.07
C SER A 441 3.70 12.24 -11.00
N ALA A 442 2.51 11.65 -10.87
CA ALA A 442 2.30 10.21 -11.02
C ALA A 442 2.28 9.75 -12.48
N MET A 443 2.42 10.64 -13.43
CA MET A 443 2.59 10.48 -14.86
C MET A 443 1.36 9.92 -15.60
N ALA A 444 1.21 8.61 -15.71
CA ALA A 444 0.19 8.00 -16.55
C ALA A 444 -0.43 6.75 -15.90
N PRO A 445 -1.67 6.38 -16.28
CA PRO A 445 -2.21 5.07 -15.93
C PRO A 445 -1.29 3.97 -16.44
N LEU A 446 -1.12 2.93 -15.63
CA LEU A 446 -0.34 1.76 -16.03
C LEU A 446 -1.00 1.02 -17.20
N PRO A 447 -0.22 0.28 -18.03
CA PRO A 447 -0.80 -0.59 -19.06
C PRO A 447 -1.89 -1.51 -18.47
N GLY A 448 -3.04 -1.57 -19.13
CA GLY A 448 -4.22 -2.33 -18.67
C GLY A 448 -5.14 -1.58 -17.70
N VAL A 449 -4.74 -0.39 -17.24
CA VAL A 449 -5.56 0.50 -16.39
C VAL A 449 -6.12 1.65 -17.23
N SER A 450 -7.40 1.98 -17.03
CA SER A 450 -8.06 3.10 -17.70
C SER A 450 -8.52 4.13 -16.67
N ALA A 451 -7.66 5.11 -16.40
CA ALA A 451 -7.96 6.24 -15.52
C ALA A 451 -7.91 7.56 -16.30
N LYS A 452 -8.75 8.51 -15.93
CA LYS A 452 -8.82 9.83 -16.56
C LYS A 452 -9.29 10.91 -15.60
N VAL A 453 -9.06 12.18 -15.98
CA VAL A 453 -9.54 13.34 -15.26
C VAL A 453 -10.80 13.87 -15.95
N VAL A 454 -11.85 14.11 -15.16
CA VAL A 454 -13.16 14.56 -15.65
C VAL A 454 -13.62 15.82 -14.89
N ASP A 455 -14.49 16.60 -15.51
CA ASP A 455 -15.18 17.73 -14.88
C ASP A 455 -16.37 17.26 -13.99
N ASP A 456 -17.11 18.20 -13.42
CA ASP A 456 -18.27 17.93 -12.57
C ASP A 456 -19.40 17.15 -13.28
N GLN A 457 -19.45 17.19 -14.60
CA GLN A 457 -20.42 16.47 -15.43
C GLN A 457 -19.91 15.10 -15.89
N GLY A 458 -18.71 14.70 -15.47
CA GLY A 458 -18.08 13.44 -15.91
C GLY A 458 -17.53 13.49 -17.33
N LYS A 459 -17.37 14.67 -17.93
CA LYS A 459 -16.74 14.85 -19.24
C LYS A 459 -15.22 14.94 -19.07
N ALA A 460 -14.49 14.19 -19.90
CA ALA A 460 -13.03 14.23 -19.89
C ALA A 460 -12.51 15.66 -20.14
N VAL A 461 -11.58 16.11 -19.31
CA VAL A 461 -10.89 17.40 -19.49
C VAL A 461 -9.72 17.23 -20.46
N GLY A 462 -9.34 18.30 -21.12
CA GLY A 462 -8.16 18.32 -21.98
C GLY A 462 -6.86 18.57 -21.22
N ARG A 463 -5.74 18.62 -21.95
CA ARG A 463 -4.42 19.00 -21.41
C ARG A 463 -4.51 20.37 -20.75
N GLY A 464 -3.85 20.53 -19.60
CA GLY A 464 -3.93 21.71 -18.74
C GLY A 464 -5.21 21.79 -17.90
N GLY A 465 -6.18 20.90 -18.10
CA GLY A 465 -7.44 20.87 -17.35
C GLY A 465 -7.36 20.07 -16.06
N GLY A 466 -8.10 20.53 -15.04
CA GLY A 466 -8.24 19.86 -13.75
C GLY A 466 -9.66 19.42 -13.45
N GLY A 467 -9.81 18.51 -12.51
CA GLY A 467 -11.09 17.96 -12.10
C GLY A 467 -10.94 16.77 -11.16
N TYR A 468 -11.70 15.72 -11.43
CA TYR A 468 -11.77 14.52 -10.60
C TYR A 468 -11.13 13.33 -11.28
N LEU A 469 -10.33 12.59 -10.53
CA LEU A 469 -9.77 11.33 -11.01
C LEU A 469 -10.86 10.24 -10.98
N VAL A 470 -11.08 9.61 -12.12
CA VAL A 470 -12.02 8.49 -12.25
C VAL A 470 -11.35 7.31 -12.96
N ILE A 471 -11.88 6.11 -12.70
CA ILE A 471 -11.50 4.90 -13.44
C ILE A 471 -12.75 4.44 -14.19
N ASP A 472 -12.64 4.33 -15.50
CA ASP A 472 -13.78 4.09 -16.39
C ASP A 472 -13.89 2.64 -16.88
N GLN A 473 -12.98 1.77 -16.45
CA GLN A 473 -13.01 0.34 -16.75
C GLN A 473 -12.66 -0.46 -15.51
N PRO A 474 -13.30 -1.61 -15.25
CA PRO A 474 -12.94 -2.46 -14.12
C PRO A 474 -11.52 -2.99 -14.25
N TRP A 475 -10.86 -3.24 -13.14
CA TRP A 475 -9.48 -3.73 -13.06
C TRP A 475 -9.41 -4.95 -12.12
N PRO A 476 -8.42 -5.86 -12.27
CA PRO A 476 -8.43 -7.13 -11.55
C PRO A 476 -8.40 -7.02 -10.03
N SER A 477 -7.63 -6.08 -9.48
CA SER A 477 -7.52 -5.83 -8.03
C SER A 477 -8.57 -4.86 -7.47
N MET A 478 -9.63 -4.59 -8.23
CA MET A 478 -10.74 -3.75 -7.80
C MET A 478 -11.40 -4.34 -6.54
N LEU A 479 -11.74 -3.48 -5.57
CA LEU A 479 -12.57 -3.90 -4.44
C LEU A 479 -13.84 -4.58 -4.96
N ARG A 480 -14.28 -5.62 -4.29
CA ARG A 480 -15.51 -6.32 -4.70
C ARG A 480 -16.76 -5.67 -4.14
N THR A 481 -16.66 -5.18 -2.92
CA THR A 481 -17.73 -4.42 -2.24
C THR A 481 -17.17 -3.81 -0.94
N VAL A 482 -18.01 -3.07 -0.22
CA VAL A 482 -17.86 -2.81 1.20
C VAL A 482 -18.48 -3.97 1.96
N TRP A 483 -17.74 -4.57 2.87
CA TRP A 483 -18.15 -5.75 3.63
C TRP A 483 -19.52 -5.57 4.29
N GLY A 484 -20.47 -6.42 3.91
CA GLY A 484 -21.84 -6.41 4.43
C GLY A 484 -22.68 -5.20 4.03
N ASP A 485 -22.22 -4.34 3.07
CA ASP A 485 -22.90 -3.10 2.74
C ASP A 485 -22.73 -2.73 1.25
N ASP A 486 -23.40 -3.46 0.38
CA ASP A 486 -23.38 -3.24 -1.08
C ASP A 486 -23.99 -1.89 -1.49
N GLU A 487 -24.92 -1.35 -0.70
CA GLU A 487 -25.52 -0.04 -0.97
C GLU A 487 -24.48 1.06 -0.75
N ARG A 488 -23.77 1.03 0.36
CA ARG A 488 -22.68 1.97 0.64
C ARG A 488 -21.57 1.90 -0.40
N TYR A 489 -21.27 0.72 -0.96
CA TYR A 489 -20.35 0.56 -2.08
C TYR A 489 -20.80 1.34 -3.31
N ARG A 490 -22.10 1.20 -3.71
CA ARG A 490 -22.66 1.94 -4.84
C ARG A 490 -22.70 3.44 -4.59
N GLU A 491 -23.17 3.86 -3.42
CA GLU A 491 -23.29 5.27 -3.07
C GLU A 491 -21.94 5.98 -3.01
N THR A 492 -20.94 5.35 -2.38
CA THR A 492 -19.64 5.98 -2.17
C THR A 492 -18.84 6.13 -3.46
N TYR A 493 -18.83 5.10 -4.30
CA TYR A 493 -17.86 5.02 -5.40
C TYR A 493 -18.46 5.17 -6.79
N TRP A 494 -19.79 5.01 -6.94
CA TRP A 494 -20.42 4.95 -8.25
C TRP A 494 -21.55 5.95 -8.46
N ALA A 495 -22.14 6.50 -7.39
CA ALA A 495 -23.31 7.36 -7.51
C ALA A 495 -22.99 8.69 -8.21
N ARG A 496 -21.80 9.27 -7.97
CA ARG A 496 -21.44 10.58 -8.52
C ARG A 496 -21.43 10.63 -10.05
N PHE A 497 -20.94 9.58 -10.69
CA PHE A 497 -20.83 9.45 -12.14
C PHE A 497 -21.56 8.20 -12.65
N ALA A 498 -22.75 7.94 -12.09
CA ALA A 498 -23.54 6.74 -12.40
C ALA A 498 -23.92 6.64 -13.88
N ASP A 499 -24.27 7.77 -14.50
CA ASP A 499 -24.64 7.83 -15.92
C ASP A 499 -23.50 7.44 -16.85
N GLN A 500 -22.27 7.69 -16.44
CA GLN A 500 -21.05 7.31 -17.18
C GLN A 500 -20.53 5.94 -16.79
N GLY A 501 -20.96 5.40 -15.65
CA GLY A 501 -20.45 4.14 -15.10
C GLY A 501 -19.00 4.23 -14.62
N TYR A 502 -18.58 5.39 -14.10
CA TYR A 502 -17.20 5.61 -13.63
C TYR A 502 -17.06 5.38 -12.13
N TYR A 503 -15.97 4.70 -11.77
CA TYR A 503 -15.51 4.67 -10.38
C TYR A 503 -14.95 6.03 -9.99
N PHE A 504 -15.48 6.62 -8.93
CA PHE A 504 -15.03 7.88 -8.37
C PHE A 504 -13.97 7.64 -7.29
N ALA A 505 -12.73 8.04 -7.57
CA ALA A 505 -11.61 7.84 -6.65
C ALA A 505 -11.69 8.73 -5.38
N GLY A 506 -12.43 9.82 -5.43
CA GLY A 506 -12.45 10.82 -4.35
C GLY A 506 -11.20 11.69 -4.31
N ASP A 507 -10.38 11.65 -5.35
CA ASP A 507 -9.17 12.46 -5.50
C ASP A 507 -9.33 13.49 -6.62
N GLY A 508 -8.84 14.71 -6.36
CA GLY A 508 -8.64 15.72 -7.38
C GLY A 508 -7.39 15.45 -8.20
N ALA A 509 -7.44 15.74 -9.49
CA ALA A 509 -6.30 15.60 -10.37
C ALA A 509 -6.33 16.61 -11.50
N LYS A 510 -5.19 16.81 -12.15
CA LYS A 510 -5.10 17.61 -13.38
C LYS A 510 -4.16 16.95 -14.38
N TYR A 511 -4.35 17.30 -15.65
CA TYR A 511 -3.34 17.06 -16.68
C TYR A 511 -2.44 18.29 -16.81
N ASP A 512 -1.16 18.09 -17.00
CA ASP A 512 -0.31 19.16 -17.52
C ASP A 512 -0.43 19.30 -19.05
N ASN A 513 0.38 20.19 -19.63
CA ASN A 513 0.36 20.44 -21.07
C ASN A 513 0.85 19.24 -21.91
N ASP A 514 1.58 18.33 -21.31
CA ASP A 514 2.06 17.09 -21.96
C ASP A 514 1.10 15.92 -21.75
N GLY A 515 0.15 16.06 -20.84
CA GLY A 515 -0.85 15.05 -20.51
C GLY A 515 -0.47 14.17 -19.32
N ALA A 516 0.55 14.52 -18.55
CA ALA A 516 0.88 13.84 -17.30
C ALA A 516 -0.15 14.15 -16.21
N ILE A 517 -0.47 13.16 -15.38
CA ILE A 517 -1.43 13.26 -14.29
C ILE A 517 -0.74 13.76 -13.02
N TRP A 518 -1.30 14.79 -12.43
CA TRP A 518 -0.91 15.36 -11.17
C TRP A 518 -2.04 15.19 -10.15
N LEU A 519 -1.73 14.60 -9.01
CA LEU A 519 -2.68 14.43 -7.90
C LEU A 519 -2.72 15.71 -7.07
N LEU A 520 -3.93 16.19 -6.80
CA LEU A 520 -4.17 17.42 -6.03
C LEU A 520 -4.62 17.15 -4.58
N GLY A 521 -4.70 15.87 -4.20
CA GLY A 521 -5.18 15.43 -2.90
C GLY A 521 -6.66 15.03 -2.91
N ARG A 522 -7.20 14.74 -1.73
CA ARG A 522 -8.60 14.34 -1.56
C ARG A 522 -9.53 15.48 -1.89
N VAL A 523 -10.64 15.16 -2.57
CA VAL A 523 -11.70 16.15 -2.85
C VAL A 523 -12.29 16.73 -1.56
N ASP A 524 -12.31 15.94 -0.50
CA ASP A 524 -12.76 16.35 0.83
C ASP A 524 -11.83 17.38 1.49
N ASP A 525 -10.56 17.44 1.06
CA ASP A 525 -9.52 18.36 1.53
C ASP A 525 -9.40 19.63 0.66
N VAL A 526 -10.27 19.80 -0.33
CA VAL A 526 -10.32 21.00 -1.16
C VAL A 526 -11.07 22.10 -0.42
N MET A 527 -10.42 23.25 -0.27
CA MET A 527 -10.99 24.45 0.37
C MET A 527 -11.73 25.30 -0.65
N LEU A 528 -13.01 25.56 -0.44
CA LEU A 528 -13.75 26.55 -1.24
C LEU A 528 -13.51 27.95 -0.67
N VAL A 529 -12.63 28.72 -1.31
CA VAL A 529 -12.25 30.07 -0.87
C VAL A 529 -12.72 31.11 -1.90
N SER A 530 -13.63 31.96 -1.55
CA SER A 530 -14.17 33.01 -2.44
C SER A 530 -14.70 32.47 -3.79
N GLY A 531 -15.28 31.27 -3.79
CA GLY A 531 -15.79 30.61 -4.99
C GLY A 531 -14.74 29.81 -5.80
N HIS A 532 -13.50 29.73 -5.34
CA HIS A 532 -12.44 28.96 -5.96
C HIS A 532 -12.11 27.71 -5.13
N ASN A 533 -11.99 26.58 -5.79
CA ASN A 533 -11.48 25.36 -5.19
C ASN A 533 -9.96 25.43 -5.11
N ILE A 534 -9.43 25.44 -3.89
CA ILE A 534 -7.99 25.49 -3.62
C ILE A 534 -7.61 24.20 -2.90
N SER A 535 -6.68 23.45 -3.49
CA SER A 535 -6.14 22.26 -2.86
C SER A 535 -5.24 22.63 -1.69
N THR A 536 -5.39 21.94 -0.56
CA THR A 536 -4.46 22.05 0.58
C THR A 536 -3.04 21.74 0.14
N THR A 537 -2.86 20.69 -0.68
CA THR A 537 -1.57 20.25 -1.22
C THR A 537 -0.87 21.34 -2.05
N GLU A 538 -1.62 22.13 -2.84
CA GLU A 538 -1.05 23.23 -3.62
C GLU A 538 -0.50 24.35 -2.71
N VAL A 539 -1.24 24.69 -1.67
CA VAL A 539 -0.81 25.69 -0.68
C VAL A 539 0.42 25.19 0.11
N GLU A 540 0.38 23.93 0.53
CA GLU A 540 1.48 23.28 1.25
C GLU A 540 2.75 23.22 0.40
N SER A 541 2.64 22.84 -0.87
CA SER A 541 3.76 22.84 -1.82
C SER A 541 4.38 24.21 -2.00
N ALA A 542 3.54 25.24 -2.12
CA ALA A 542 4.01 26.63 -2.24
C ALA A 542 4.78 27.08 -0.98
N LEU A 543 4.34 26.67 0.21
CA LEU A 543 5.02 26.99 1.46
C LEU A 543 6.35 26.23 1.60
N VAL A 544 6.39 24.95 1.25
CA VAL A 544 7.60 24.10 1.33
C VAL A 544 8.66 24.53 0.31
N SER A 545 8.28 25.21 -0.79
CA SER A 545 9.25 25.79 -1.73
C SER A 545 10.13 26.89 -1.10
N HIS A 546 9.69 27.47 0.03
CA HIS A 546 10.50 28.43 0.76
C HIS A 546 11.69 27.75 1.49
N PRO A 547 12.94 28.24 1.35
CA PRO A 547 14.13 27.58 1.90
C PRO A 547 14.10 27.30 3.41
N ALA A 548 13.39 28.12 4.18
CA ALA A 548 13.26 27.98 5.63
C ALA A 548 12.21 26.95 6.05
N VAL A 549 11.32 26.51 5.17
CA VAL A 549 10.20 25.63 5.52
C VAL A 549 10.58 24.17 5.29
N ALA A 550 10.45 23.35 6.34
CA ALA A 550 10.66 21.91 6.25
C ALA A 550 9.37 21.17 5.92
N GLU A 551 8.25 21.61 6.52
CA GLU A 551 6.93 20.99 6.37
C GLU A 551 5.85 22.07 6.48
N ALA A 552 4.74 21.89 5.78
CA ALA A 552 3.59 22.75 5.85
C ALA A 552 2.31 21.91 5.87
N ALA A 553 1.27 22.44 6.54
CA ALA A 553 -0.09 21.94 6.49
C ALA A 553 -1.04 23.10 6.24
N ALA A 554 -2.07 22.89 5.42
CA ALA A 554 -3.10 23.88 5.12
C ALA A 554 -4.48 23.32 5.48
N ILE A 555 -5.33 24.17 6.08
CA ILE A 555 -6.73 23.83 6.39
C ILE A 555 -7.64 25.00 6.00
N GLY A 556 -8.87 24.68 5.62
CA GLY A 556 -9.93 25.66 5.43
C GLY A 556 -10.73 25.87 6.71
N LEU A 557 -10.74 27.05 7.28
CA LEU A 557 -11.63 27.38 8.38
C LEU A 557 -12.83 28.22 7.87
N PRO A 558 -14.05 27.98 8.39
CA PRO A 558 -15.22 28.73 7.99
C PRO A 558 -15.01 30.25 8.12
N HIS A 559 -15.40 31.02 7.08
CA HIS A 559 -15.27 32.45 7.02
C HIS A 559 -16.54 33.09 6.44
N GLU A 560 -17.11 34.07 7.12
CA GLU A 560 -18.43 34.67 6.79
C GLU A 560 -18.55 35.20 5.35
N ILE A 561 -17.45 35.69 4.75
CA ILE A 561 -17.46 36.32 3.43
C ILE A 561 -16.88 35.39 2.35
N LYS A 562 -15.87 34.57 2.69
CA LYS A 562 -15.07 33.78 1.73
C LYS A 562 -15.49 32.33 1.60
N GLY A 563 -16.45 31.85 2.40
CA GLY A 563 -16.77 30.45 2.59
C GLY A 563 -15.74 29.80 3.52
N ASN A 564 -14.49 29.68 3.08
CA ASN A 564 -13.36 29.35 3.92
C ASN A 564 -12.26 30.40 3.84
N ALA A 565 -11.48 30.51 4.92
CA ALA A 565 -10.18 31.18 4.95
C ALA A 565 -9.08 30.13 5.07
N ILE A 566 -8.01 30.30 4.31
CA ILE A 566 -6.86 29.40 4.37
C ILE A 566 -6.06 29.69 5.64
N HIS A 567 -5.86 28.67 6.46
CA HIS A 567 -4.96 28.70 7.59
C HIS A 567 -3.83 27.72 7.35
N THR A 568 -2.61 28.18 7.56
CA THR A 568 -1.41 27.39 7.32
C THR A 568 -0.56 27.25 8.56
N PHE A 569 0.03 26.07 8.71
CA PHE A 569 0.99 25.77 9.76
C PHE A 569 2.29 25.36 9.07
N VAL A 570 3.42 25.86 9.56
CA VAL A 570 4.71 25.55 9.00
C VAL A 570 5.68 25.08 10.08
N ILE A 571 6.51 24.11 9.73
CA ILE A 571 7.65 23.69 10.52
C ILE A 571 8.90 24.20 9.82
N LEU A 572 9.73 24.93 10.55
CA LEU A 572 10.97 25.46 10.00
C LEU A 572 12.08 24.43 10.03
N ARG A 573 13.01 24.53 9.09
CA ARG A 573 14.26 23.75 9.09
C ARG A 573 15.14 24.19 10.25
N ASN A 574 16.02 23.29 10.69
CA ASN A 574 17.00 23.63 11.73
C ASN A 574 17.87 24.80 11.26
N GLY A 575 17.97 25.84 12.10
CA GLY A 575 18.75 27.04 11.81
C GLY A 575 17.96 28.25 11.34
N PHE A 576 16.63 28.15 11.23
CA PHE A 576 15.72 29.27 10.92
C PHE A 576 14.82 29.63 12.11
#